data_4de617847b33552075e17224e81ff1ea
#
_entry.id   4de617847b33552075e17224e81ff1ea
#
_cell.length_a   1.000
_cell.length_b   1.000
_cell.length_c   1.000
_cell.angle_alpha   90.00
_cell.angle_beta   90.00
_cell.angle_gamma   90.00
#
_symmetry.space_group_name_H-M   'P 1'
#
loop_
_entity.id
_entity.type
_entity.pdbx_description
1 polymer ?
#
loop_
_entity_poly.entity_id
_entity_poly.type
_entity_poly.pdbx_seq_one_letter_code
_entity_poly.pdbx_strand_id
1 'polypeptide(L)'
;MGSVAMDIPVEMIKRMSALTDYLGRNTKLNVSFRPSPNLESTVDDLGTGKTQIAYLTPVAYIEARKKYGVIPLVAPTTQGRPYFSLVIGVKTGSGIHTPAELKGKRFAYGDEKALLQKAAVESMGLKSSDFSKFAYLKHYDNIAKAVLAGDFDGGILKDSVADDFKSKGIAVIGRTALLPSYIFAVHPNMPAAVRDQLHDALLALKKTSPDRIATLESFDKSCDGFMAVDDAAYDSVRTLIQPYQK
;
A
#
# COMPACT_ATOMS: atom_id res chain seq x y z
N MET A 1 15.85 4.63 7.48
CA MET A 1 14.68 4.32 6.63
C MET A 1 13.41 4.42 7.45
N GLY A 2 12.41 5.12 6.95
CA GLY A 2 11.07 5.20 7.53
C GLY A 2 10.06 4.32 6.78
N SER A 3 8.87 4.14 7.34
CA SER A 3 7.73 3.52 6.66
C SER A 3 6.43 4.01 7.26
N VAL A 4 5.40 4.09 6.43
CA VAL A 4 4.02 4.24 6.91
C VAL A 4 3.66 3.04 7.80
N ALA A 5 2.85 3.27 8.81
CA ALA A 5 2.41 2.23 9.73
C ALA A 5 1.43 1.29 9.01
N MET A 6 1.92 0.13 8.57
CA MET A 6 1.13 -0.93 7.94
C MET A 6 0.77 -2.04 8.94
N ASP A 7 1.44 -2.05 10.10
CA ASP A 7 1.31 -3.05 11.14
C ASP A 7 1.73 -2.48 12.50
N ILE A 8 1.64 -3.25 13.57
CA ILE A 8 2.17 -2.85 14.87
C ILE A 8 3.70 -2.68 14.80
N PRO A 9 4.31 -1.79 15.63
CA PRO A 9 5.73 -1.44 15.51
C PRO A 9 6.69 -2.63 15.51
N VAL A 10 6.43 -3.66 16.30
CA VAL A 10 7.27 -4.86 16.37
C VAL A 10 7.27 -5.62 15.05
N GLU A 11 6.11 -5.81 14.42
CA GLU A 11 6.01 -6.46 13.12
C GLU A 11 6.63 -5.60 12.01
N MET A 12 6.50 -4.28 12.09
CA MET A 12 7.16 -3.36 11.16
C MET A 12 8.69 -3.46 11.24
N ILE A 13 9.24 -3.53 12.46
CA ILE A 13 10.69 -3.73 12.66
C ILE A 13 11.12 -5.05 12.02
N LYS A 14 10.40 -6.14 12.27
CA LYS A 14 10.69 -7.46 11.72
C LYS A 14 10.67 -7.46 10.19
N ARG A 15 9.64 -6.87 9.58
CA ARG A 15 9.50 -6.75 8.12
C ARG A 15 10.65 -5.96 7.50
N MET A 16 11.02 -4.85 8.11
CA MET A 16 11.99 -3.93 7.54
C MET A 16 13.44 -4.29 7.83
N SER A 17 13.72 -5.07 8.90
CA SER A 17 15.09 -5.45 9.28
C SER A 17 15.80 -6.22 8.17
N ALA A 18 15.17 -7.25 7.61
CA ALA A 18 15.78 -8.03 6.52
C ALA A 18 16.13 -7.16 5.30
N LEU A 19 15.26 -6.18 4.97
CA LEU A 19 15.50 -5.25 3.86
C LEU A 19 16.62 -4.25 4.19
N THR A 20 16.65 -3.68 5.40
CA THR A 20 17.74 -2.78 5.80
C THR A 20 19.08 -3.48 5.86
N ASP A 21 19.12 -4.72 6.35
CA ASP A 21 20.34 -5.55 6.36
C ASP A 21 20.82 -5.87 4.94
N TYR A 22 19.90 -6.20 4.05
CA TYR A 22 20.20 -6.40 2.64
C TYR A 22 20.80 -5.13 2.02
N LEU A 23 20.16 -3.97 2.21
CA LEU A 23 20.66 -2.70 1.69
C LEU A 23 22.03 -2.37 2.29
N GLY A 24 22.24 -2.52 3.58
CA GLY A 24 23.52 -2.29 4.24
C GLY A 24 24.66 -3.13 3.63
N ARG A 25 24.42 -4.41 3.40
CA ARG A 25 25.42 -5.31 2.80
C ARG A 25 25.75 -4.95 1.34
N ASN A 26 24.75 -4.55 0.55
CA ASN A 26 24.91 -4.32 -0.88
C ASN A 26 25.33 -2.90 -1.25
N THR A 27 25.13 -1.93 -0.36
CA THR A 27 25.50 -0.51 -0.60
C THR A 27 26.65 -0.03 0.28
N LYS A 28 27.06 -0.81 1.29
CA LYS A 28 28.01 -0.41 2.35
C LYS A 28 27.56 0.82 3.16
N LEU A 29 26.28 1.18 3.07
CA LEU A 29 25.65 2.24 3.86
C LEU A 29 25.18 1.68 5.20
N ASN A 30 25.20 2.50 6.25
CA ASN A 30 24.53 2.15 7.50
C ASN A 30 23.03 2.42 7.37
N VAL A 31 22.25 1.39 7.10
CA VAL A 31 20.80 1.48 6.90
C VAL A 31 20.09 0.88 8.10
N SER A 32 19.37 1.70 8.85
CA SER A 32 18.54 1.26 9.97
C SER A 32 17.08 1.64 9.76
N PHE A 33 16.17 0.85 10.32
CA PHE A 33 14.74 1.15 10.28
C PHE A 33 14.34 1.98 11.51
N ARG A 34 13.51 3.00 11.27
CA ARG A 34 12.90 3.84 12.29
C ARG A 34 11.39 3.82 12.09
N PRO A 35 10.62 3.18 12.97
CA PRO A 35 9.16 3.21 12.89
C PRO A 35 8.63 4.62 13.11
N SER A 36 7.61 4.99 12.35
CA SER A 36 6.88 6.25 12.52
C SER A 36 5.52 5.97 13.17
N PRO A 37 5.02 6.85 14.06
CA PRO A 37 3.78 6.62 14.77
C PRO A 37 2.53 6.70 13.88
N ASN A 38 2.60 7.45 12.80
CA ASN A 38 1.51 7.64 11.84
C ASN A 38 2.03 8.09 10.47
N LEU A 39 1.13 8.19 9.50
CA LEU A 39 1.42 8.57 8.12
C LEU A 39 2.03 9.97 8.02
N GLU A 40 1.46 10.95 8.71
CA GLU A 40 1.91 12.36 8.70
C GLU A 40 3.36 12.47 9.19
N SER A 41 3.67 11.81 10.32
CA SER A 41 5.05 11.76 10.84
C SER A 41 6.02 11.11 9.86
N THR A 42 5.60 10.10 9.09
CA THR A 42 6.46 9.48 8.08
C THR A 42 6.78 10.45 6.94
N VAL A 43 5.76 11.17 6.47
CA VAL A 43 5.91 12.21 5.43
C VAL A 43 6.84 13.31 5.90
N ASP A 44 6.64 13.82 7.11
CA ASP A 44 7.43 14.91 7.68
C ASP A 44 8.87 14.48 8.02
N ASP A 45 9.06 13.28 8.55
CA ASP A 45 10.40 12.75 8.85
C ASP A 45 11.23 12.56 7.56
N LEU A 46 10.58 12.15 6.45
CA LEU A 46 11.25 12.07 5.15
C LEU A 46 11.55 13.48 4.60
N GLY A 47 10.58 14.38 4.62
CA GLY A 47 10.71 15.71 4.05
C GLY A 47 11.68 16.60 4.79
N THR A 48 11.84 16.42 6.12
CA THR A 48 12.79 17.17 6.96
C THR A 48 14.15 16.50 7.09
N GLY A 49 14.36 15.33 6.48
CA GLY A 49 15.62 14.60 6.49
C GLY A 49 15.90 13.80 7.76
N LYS A 50 14.96 13.66 8.67
CA LYS A 50 15.09 12.74 9.82
C LYS A 50 15.18 11.29 9.38
N THR A 51 14.53 10.95 8.27
CA THR A 51 14.75 9.72 7.50
C THR A 51 15.17 10.08 6.09
N GLN A 52 16.09 9.35 5.51
CA GLN A 52 16.62 9.62 4.18
C GLN A 52 15.90 8.87 3.07
N ILE A 53 15.26 7.76 3.42
CA ILE A 53 14.43 6.93 2.54
C ILE A 53 13.20 6.49 3.33
N ALA A 54 12.02 6.45 2.69
CA ALA A 54 10.80 5.96 3.31
C ALA A 54 9.96 5.14 2.34
N TYR A 55 9.25 4.14 2.91
CA TYR A 55 8.23 3.36 2.22
C TYR A 55 6.86 3.99 2.46
N LEU A 56 6.22 4.46 1.39
CA LEU A 56 5.03 5.30 1.43
C LEU A 56 3.87 4.68 0.66
N THR A 57 2.65 4.92 1.12
CA THR A 57 1.46 4.69 0.28
C THR A 57 1.45 5.67 -0.89
N PRO A 58 0.71 5.41 -1.99
CA PRO A 58 0.58 6.35 -3.10
C PRO A 58 0.15 7.76 -2.66
N VAL A 59 -0.82 7.85 -1.74
CA VAL A 59 -1.30 9.14 -1.22
C VAL A 59 -0.23 9.86 -0.40
N ALA A 60 0.44 9.13 0.51
CA ALA A 60 1.53 9.70 1.31
C ALA A 60 2.69 10.19 0.45
N TYR A 61 3.01 9.47 -0.63
CA TYR A 61 4.02 9.91 -1.59
C TYR A 61 3.61 11.21 -2.29
N ILE A 62 2.37 11.30 -2.79
CA ILE A 62 1.86 12.51 -3.44
C ILE A 62 1.93 13.70 -2.50
N GLU A 63 1.56 13.52 -1.23
CA GLU A 63 1.64 14.54 -0.20
C GLU A 63 3.09 14.96 0.08
N ALA A 64 3.99 13.99 0.31
CA ALA A 64 5.40 14.23 0.53
C ALA A 64 6.06 14.93 -0.66
N ARG A 65 5.71 14.52 -1.88
CA ARG A 65 6.18 15.15 -3.11
C ARG A 65 5.75 16.60 -3.22
N LYS A 66 4.47 16.88 -2.97
CA LYS A 66 3.89 18.23 -3.02
C LYS A 66 4.51 19.15 -1.96
N LYS A 67 4.68 18.65 -0.72
CA LYS A 67 5.13 19.45 0.43
C LYS A 67 6.64 19.65 0.47
N TYR A 68 7.40 18.64 0.09
CA TYR A 68 8.86 18.58 0.32
C TYR A 68 9.69 18.29 -0.91
N GLY A 69 9.07 17.92 -2.05
CA GLY A 69 9.81 17.60 -3.27
C GLY A 69 10.55 16.27 -3.23
N VAL A 70 10.13 15.30 -2.40
CA VAL A 70 10.76 13.98 -2.30
C VAL A 70 10.87 13.32 -3.67
N ILE A 71 11.89 12.48 -3.86
CA ILE A 71 12.21 11.87 -5.15
C ILE A 71 11.74 10.42 -5.15
N PRO A 72 10.96 9.96 -6.15
CA PRO A 72 10.59 8.56 -6.29
C PRO A 72 11.83 7.71 -6.59
N LEU A 73 11.87 6.49 -6.06
CA LEU A 73 13.00 5.59 -6.25
C LEU A 73 12.58 4.31 -6.96
N VAL A 74 11.86 3.44 -6.26
CA VAL A 74 11.36 2.16 -6.78
C VAL A 74 10.02 1.80 -6.13
N ALA A 75 9.21 1.01 -6.83
CA ALA A 75 8.02 0.38 -6.26
C ALA A 75 8.20 -1.14 -6.19
N PRO A 76 7.68 -1.81 -5.14
CA PRO A 76 7.65 -3.27 -5.09
C PRO A 76 6.72 -3.81 -6.17
N THR A 77 7.06 -4.98 -6.68
CA THR A 77 6.28 -5.70 -7.69
C THR A 77 5.58 -6.91 -7.08
N THR A 78 4.40 -7.21 -7.62
CA THR A 78 3.67 -8.46 -7.42
C THR A 78 3.36 -9.02 -8.80
N GLN A 79 3.76 -10.26 -9.08
CA GLN A 79 3.69 -10.86 -10.41
C GLN A 79 4.38 -9.98 -11.49
N GLY A 80 5.54 -9.41 -11.13
CA GLY A 80 6.35 -8.54 -11.97
C GLY A 80 5.74 -7.16 -12.26
N ARG A 81 4.69 -6.74 -11.55
CA ARG A 81 3.97 -5.48 -11.82
C ARG A 81 3.97 -4.56 -10.59
N PRO A 82 4.31 -3.25 -10.74
CA PRO A 82 4.26 -2.26 -9.67
C PRO A 82 2.86 -1.64 -9.54
N TYR A 83 1.80 -2.42 -9.68
CA TYR A 83 0.41 -2.00 -9.65
C TYR A 83 -0.44 -2.94 -8.82
N PHE A 84 -1.55 -2.43 -8.27
CA PHE A 84 -2.61 -3.20 -7.63
C PHE A 84 -3.98 -2.61 -8.01
N SER A 85 -5.05 -3.31 -7.68
CA SER A 85 -6.41 -2.76 -7.72
C SER A 85 -7.04 -2.80 -6.33
N LEU A 86 -7.89 -1.84 -6.04
CA LEU A 86 -8.85 -1.98 -4.96
C LEU A 86 -10.12 -2.61 -5.50
N VAL A 87 -10.65 -3.57 -4.76
CA VAL A 87 -11.81 -4.36 -5.16
C VAL A 87 -12.87 -4.36 -4.06
N ILE A 88 -14.12 -4.45 -4.44
CA ILE A 88 -15.21 -4.71 -3.50
C ILE A 88 -15.41 -6.22 -3.40
N GLY A 89 -15.18 -6.76 -2.21
CA GLY A 89 -15.39 -8.15 -1.85
C GLY A 89 -16.70 -8.36 -1.11
N VAL A 90 -17.41 -9.42 -1.46
CA VAL A 90 -18.62 -9.91 -0.79
C VAL A 90 -18.50 -11.40 -0.50
N LYS A 91 -19.35 -11.95 0.37
CA LYS A 91 -19.40 -13.39 0.61
C LYS A 91 -20.00 -14.12 -0.63
N THR A 92 -19.37 -15.16 -1.08
CA THR A 92 -19.88 -16.03 -2.14
C THR A 92 -21.26 -16.57 -1.73
N GLY A 93 -22.23 -16.51 -2.65
CA GLY A 93 -23.61 -16.90 -2.36
C GLY A 93 -24.43 -15.89 -1.58
N SER A 94 -23.94 -14.68 -1.35
CA SER A 94 -24.70 -13.60 -0.69
C SER A 94 -25.86 -13.03 -1.51
N GLY A 95 -25.94 -13.37 -2.80
CA GLY A 95 -26.92 -12.77 -3.72
C GLY A 95 -26.57 -11.35 -4.17
N ILE A 96 -25.38 -10.84 -3.81
CA ILE A 96 -24.89 -9.51 -4.21
C ILE A 96 -23.87 -9.71 -5.34
N HIS A 97 -24.15 -9.16 -6.51
CA HIS A 97 -23.36 -9.38 -7.74
C HIS A 97 -22.77 -8.09 -8.32
N THR A 98 -23.29 -6.93 -7.92
CA THR A 98 -22.84 -5.63 -8.39
C THR A 98 -22.61 -4.67 -7.23
N PRO A 99 -21.74 -3.65 -7.37
CA PRO A 99 -21.56 -2.64 -6.33
C PRO A 99 -22.88 -1.93 -5.96
N ALA A 100 -23.77 -1.66 -6.92
CA ALA A 100 -25.03 -0.97 -6.69
C ALA A 100 -25.94 -1.69 -5.69
N GLU A 101 -25.87 -3.02 -5.62
CA GLU A 101 -26.67 -3.84 -4.69
C GLU A 101 -26.21 -3.74 -3.23
N LEU A 102 -25.06 -3.07 -2.99
CA LEU A 102 -24.61 -2.74 -1.62
C LEU A 102 -25.29 -1.50 -1.03
N LYS A 103 -26.12 -0.76 -1.77
CA LYS A 103 -26.89 0.33 -1.21
C LYS A 103 -27.84 -0.18 -0.13
N GLY A 104 -27.85 0.49 1.02
CA GLY A 104 -28.60 0.07 2.20
C GLY A 104 -28.00 -1.12 2.96
N LYS A 105 -26.84 -1.64 2.55
CA LYS A 105 -26.14 -2.75 3.20
C LYS A 105 -25.04 -2.26 4.15
N ARG A 106 -24.44 -3.18 4.91
CA ARG A 106 -23.31 -2.90 5.81
C ARG A 106 -22.00 -3.02 5.03
N PHE A 107 -21.09 -2.04 5.19
CA PHE A 107 -19.85 -1.99 4.45
C PHE A 107 -18.62 -1.79 5.35
N ALA A 108 -17.52 -2.48 5.06
CA ALA A 108 -16.26 -2.37 5.79
C ALA A 108 -15.19 -1.63 4.99
N TYR A 109 -14.59 -0.61 5.62
CA TYR A 109 -13.39 0.08 5.17
C TYR A 109 -12.17 -0.35 5.99
N GLY A 110 -10.95 -0.04 5.53
CA GLY A 110 -9.73 -0.27 6.27
C GLY A 110 -9.48 0.81 7.32
N ASP A 111 -9.01 1.96 6.91
CA ASP A 111 -8.67 3.07 7.79
C ASP A 111 -9.51 4.31 7.44
N GLU A 112 -9.93 5.05 8.47
CA GLU A 112 -10.71 6.28 8.31
C GLU A 112 -9.94 7.34 7.48
N LYS A 113 -8.62 7.38 7.64
CA LYS A 113 -7.72 8.29 6.92
C LYS A 113 -7.29 7.76 5.56
N ALA A 114 -7.70 6.54 5.18
CA ALA A 114 -7.36 5.93 3.89
C ALA A 114 -8.20 6.53 2.76
N LEU A 115 -7.88 7.78 2.40
CA LEU A 115 -8.56 8.54 1.36
C LEU A 115 -8.73 7.76 0.05
N LEU A 116 -7.69 6.99 -0.33
CA LEU A 116 -7.71 6.19 -1.55
C LEU A 116 -8.82 5.12 -1.54
N GLN A 117 -9.11 4.51 -0.39
CA GLN A 117 -10.17 3.49 -0.29
C GLN A 117 -11.55 4.13 -0.51
N LYS A 118 -11.79 5.29 0.10
CA LYS A 118 -13.03 6.04 -0.06
C LYS A 118 -13.22 6.47 -1.52
N ALA A 119 -12.19 7.07 -2.12
CA ALA A 119 -12.20 7.47 -3.52
C ALA A 119 -12.41 6.27 -4.47
N ALA A 120 -11.81 5.12 -4.16
CA ALA A 120 -12.00 3.89 -4.92
C ALA A 120 -13.46 3.40 -4.89
N VAL A 121 -14.09 3.38 -3.70
CA VAL A 121 -15.51 2.99 -3.56
C VAL A 121 -16.40 3.96 -4.33
N GLU A 122 -16.13 5.27 -4.27
CA GLU A 122 -16.89 6.27 -5.01
C GLU A 122 -16.69 6.15 -6.54
N SER A 123 -15.50 5.78 -7.00
CA SER A 123 -15.26 5.51 -8.43
C SER A 123 -16.05 4.29 -8.95
N MET A 124 -16.50 3.41 -8.06
CA MET A 124 -17.37 2.28 -8.36
C MET A 124 -18.87 2.59 -8.15
N GLY A 125 -19.23 3.86 -7.99
CA GLY A 125 -20.63 4.34 -7.94
C GLY A 125 -21.29 4.26 -6.57
N LEU A 126 -20.53 4.10 -5.49
CA LEU A 126 -21.03 4.04 -4.12
C LEU A 126 -20.44 5.17 -3.27
N LYS A 127 -21.28 5.75 -2.38
CA LYS A 127 -20.82 6.71 -1.37
C LYS A 127 -21.00 6.12 0.03
N SER A 128 -20.26 6.64 1.01
CA SER A 128 -20.42 6.18 2.39
C SER A 128 -21.86 6.39 2.91
N SER A 129 -22.56 7.40 2.40
CA SER A 129 -23.98 7.65 2.72
C SER A 129 -24.96 6.63 2.13
N ASP A 130 -24.52 5.82 1.15
CA ASP A 130 -25.36 4.77 0.56
C ASP A 130 -25.48 3.53 1.46
N PHE A 131 -24.61 3.39 2.47
CA PHE A 131 -24.59 2.23 3.35
C PHE A 131 -25.48 2.45 4.57
N SER A 132 -26.20 1.41 5.00
CA SER A 132 -26.97 1.45 6.26
C SER A 132 -26.06 1.58 7.48
N LYS A 133 -24.87 1.00 7.41
CA LYS A 133 -23.80 1.08 8.41
C LYS A 133 -22.47 0.85 7.73
N PHE A 134 -21.44 1.58 8.15
CA PHE A 134 -20.07 1.26 7.80
C PHE A 134 -19.15 1.34 9.02
N ALA A 135 -17.99 0.66 8.94
CA ALA A 135 -16.95 0.69 9.97
C ALA A 135 -15.55 0.58 9.36
N TYR A 136 -14.57 0.99 10.16
CA TYR A 136 -13.16 0.92 9.82
C TYR A 136 -12.48 -0.22 10.59
N LEU A 137 -11.94 -1.22 9.88
CA LEU A 137 -11.38 -2.44 10.44
C LEU A 137 -9.85 -2.52 10.37
N LYS A 138 -9.21 -1.42 9.98
CA LYS A 138 -7.75 -1.21 9.83
C LYS A 138 -7.11 -2.00 8.70
N HIS A 139 -7.12 -3.33 8.77
CA HIS A 139 -6.41 -4.20 7.83
C HIS A 139 -7.37 -4.92 6.88
N TYR A 140 -6.97 -5.12 5.62
CA TYR A 140 -7.78 -5.81 4.61
C TYR A 140 -8.17 -7.23 5.03
N ASP A 141 -7.28 -7.95 5.72
CA ASP A 141 -7.58 -9.29 6.26
C ASP A 141 -8.75 -9.27 7.24
N ASN A 142 -8.84 -8.23 8.08
CA ASN A 142 -9.96 -8.08 9.02
C ASN A 142 -11.27 -7.83 8.26
N ILE A 143 -11.21 -7.03 7.17
CA ILE A 143 -12.37 -6.80 6.31
C ILE A 143 -12.84 -8.12 5.68
N ALA A 144 -11.92 -8.88 5.08
CA ALA A 144 -12.26 -10.16 4.46
C ALA A 144 -12.89 -11.14 5.47
N LYS A 145 -12.31 -11.23 6.69
CA LYS A 145 -12.84 -12.08 7.77
C LYS A 145 -14.23 -11.63 8.23
N ALA A 146 -14.44 -10.33 8.40
CA ALA A 146 -15.74 -9.76 8.84
C ALA A 146 -16.83 -9.97 7.78
N VAL A 147 -16.49 -9.87 6.47
CA VAL A 147 -17.41 -10.20 5.38
C VAL A 147 -17.76 -11.69 5.38
N LEU A 148 -16.78 -12.57 5.56
CA LEU A 148 -17.03 -14.02 5.64
C LEU A 148 -17.86 -14.42 6.84
N ALA A 149 -17.66 -13.77 8.00
CA ALA A 149 -18.44 -13.96 9.22
C ALA A 149 -19.90 -13.45 9.08
N GLY A 150 -20.16 -12.56 8.11
CA GLY A 150 -21.47 -11.94 7.92
C GLY A 150 -21.70 -10.70 8.80
N ASP A 151 -20.64 -10.14 9.41
CA ASP A 151 -20.71 -8.88 10.16
C ASP A 151 -20.94 -7.70 9.22
N PHE A 152 -20.42 -7.80 7.98
CA PHE A 152 -20.60 -6.86 6.88
C PHE A 152 -21.01 -7.61 5.61
N ASP A 153 -21.80 -6.92 4.78
CA ASP A 153 -22.31 -7.48 3.52
C ASP A 153 -21.28 -7.32 2.38
N GLY A 154 -20.39 -6.35 2.50
CA GLY A 154 -19.26 -6.14 1.59
C GLY A 154 -18.18 -5.29 2.23
N GLY A 155 -17.01 -5.21 1.57
CA GLY A 155 -15.91 -4.38 2.03
C GLY A 155 -14.86 -4.14 0.94
N ILE A 156 -14.06 -3.07 1.14
CA ILE A 156 -12.97 -2.74 0.24
C ILE A 156 -11.74 -3.59 0.58
N LEU A 157 -11.15 -4.21 -0.43
CA LEU A 157 -9.97 -5.08 -0.30
C LEU A 157 -8.91 -4.66 -1.32
N LYS A 158 -7.65 -4.99 -1.04
CA LYS A 158 -6.62 -5.07 -2.07
C LYS A 158 -6.85 -6.37 -2.87
N ASP A 159 -6.63 -6.34 -4.17
CA ASP A 159 -6.83 -7.50 -5.06
C ASP A 159 -6.08 -8.76 -4.59
N SER A 160 -4.81 -8.62 -4.17
CA SER A 160 -4.03 -9.75 -3.64
C SER A 160 -4.69 -10.39 -2.41
N VAL A 161 -5.27 -9.59 -1.50
CA VAL A 161 -5.99 -10.11 -0.33
C VAL A 161 -7.30 -10.80 -0.76
N ALA A 162 -8.03 -10.22 -1.72
CA ALA A 162 -9.24 -10.88 -2.24
C ALA A 162 -8.91 -12.23 -2.88
N ASP A 163 -7.79 -12.35 -3.59
CA ASP A 163 -7.30 -13.60 -4.17
C ASP A 163 -6.95 -14.65 -3.08
N ASP A 164 -6.28 -14.25 -1.98
CA ASP A 164 -5.96 -15.12 -0.84
C ASP A 164 -7.22 -15.64 -0.10
N PHE A 165 -8.30 -14.89 -0.16
CA PHE A 165 -9.57 -15.25 0.47
C PHE A 165 -10.62 -15.84 -0.51
N LYS A 166 -10.31 -15.93 -1.80
CA LYS A 166 -11.21 -16.48 -2.83
C LYS A 166 -11.66 -17.91 -2.51
N SER A 167 -10.71 -18.79 -2.19
CA SER A 167 -11.01 -20.18 -1.80
C SER A 167 -11.75 -20.30 -0.48
N LYS A 168 -11.72 -19.23 0.36
CA LYS A 168 -12.45 -19.16 1.63
C LYS A 168 -13.85 -18.60 1.48
N GLY A 169 -14.24 -18.16 0.28
CA GLY A 169 -15.59 -17.71 -0.02
C GLY A 169 -15.76 -16.20 -0.22
N ILE A 170 -14.69 -15.45 -0.55
CA ILE A 170 -14.79 -14.06 -1.02
C ILE A 170 -14.98 -14.07 -2.55
N ALA A 171 -16.00 -13.34 -3.01
CA ALA A 171 -16.25 -13.00 -4.41
C ALA A 171 -16.01 -11.50 -4.65
N VAL A 172 -15.41 -11.16 -5.78
CA VAL A 172 -15.18 -9.76 -6.19
C VAL A 172 -16.31 -9.32 -7.11
N ILE A 173 -16.97 -8.20 -6.77
CA ILE A 173 -18.09 -7.63 -7.53
C ILE A 173 -17.80 -6.26 -8.14
N GLY A 174 -16.67 -5.65 -7.79
CA GLY A 174 -16.24 -4.37 -8.36
C GLY A 174 -14.73 -4.23 -8.25
N ARG A 175 -14.12 -3.47 -9.17
CA ARG A 175 -12.67 -3.26 -9.25
C ARG A 175 -12.35 -1.87 -9.78
N THR A 176 -11.35 -1.22 -9.20
CA THR A 176 -10.77 0.01 -9.76
C THR A 176 -9.93 -0.29 -11.00
N ALA A 177 -9.62 0.73 -11.78
CA ALA A 177 -8.45 0.69 -12.66
C ALA A 177 -7.18 0.35 -11.86
N LEU A 178 -6.10 0.01 -12.56
CA LEU A 178 -4.80 -0.25 -11.92
C LEU A 178 -4.29 1.02 -11.22
N LEU A 179 -3.89 0.86 -9.99
CA LEU A 179 -3.30 1.90 -9.15
C LEU A 179 -1.82 1.57 -8.93
N PRO A 180 -0.92 2.57 -8.90
CA PRO A 180 0.49 2.33 -8.63
C PRO A 180 0.66 1.75 -7.21
N SER A 181 1.61 0.83 -7.07
CA SER A 181 2.00 0.26 -5.77
C SER A 181 2.52 1.33 -4.81
N TYR A 182 2.71 0.94 -3.56
CA TYR A 182 3.49 1.69 -2.59
C TYR A 182 4.88 1.95 -3.17
N ILE A 183 5.60 2.93 -2.63
CA ILE A 183 6.85 3.42 -3.20
C ILE A 183 7.92 3.62 -2.12
N PHE A 184 9.16 3.28 -2.44
CA PHE A 184 10.31 3.86 -1.76
C PHE A 184 10.63 5.20 -2.38
N ALA A 185 10.59 6.25 -1.57
CA ALA A 185 10.98 7.61 -1.95
C ALA A 185 12.12 8.09 -1.06
N VAL A 186 12.94 9.02 -1.56
CA VAL A 186 14.10 9.55 -0.86
C VAL A 186 13.98 11.05 -0.63
N HIS A 187 14.70 11.52 0.39
CA HIS A 187 14.83 12.95 0.68
C HIS A 187 15.38 13.70 -0.54
N PRO A 188 14.86 14.90 -0.88
CA PRO A 188 15.25 15.62 -2.11
C PRO A 188 16.73 15.96 -2.20
N ASN A 189 17.38 16.17 -1.06
CA ASN A 189 18.80 16.51 -1.01
C ASN A 189 19.71 15.28 -0.81
N MET A 190 19.20 14.06 -1.00
CA MET A 190 20.05 12.86 -0.98
C MET A 190 21.10 12.96 -2.10
N PRO A 191 22.41 12.76 -1.80
CA PRO A 191 23.44 12.75 -2.84
C PRO A 191 23.10 11.72 -3.95
N ALA A 192 23.28 12.13 -5.21
CA ALA A 192 22.95 11.27 -6.35
C ALA A 192 23.60 9.88 -6.27
N ALA A 193 24.89 9.82 -5.93
CA ALA A 193 25.61 8.56 -5.80
C ALA A 193 25.00 7.62 -4.75
N VAL A 194 24.48 8.16 -3.61
CA VAL A 194 23.81 7.36 -2.57
C VAL A 194 22.46 6.89 -3.07
N ARG A 195 21.71 7.77 -3.73
CA ARG A 195 20.41 7.44 -4.33
C ARG A 195 20.54 6.32 -5.36
N ASP A 196 21.53 6.43 -6.25
CA ASP A 196 21.76 5.46 -7.32
C ASP A 196 22.19 4.09 -6.74
N GLN A 197 23.04 4.06 -5.70
CA GLN A 197 23.37 2.83 -4.98
C GLN A 197 22.15 2.15 -4.37
N LEU A 198 21.27 2.91 -3.72
CA LEU A 198 20.02 2.37 -3.14
C LEU A 198 19.06 1.87 -4.22
N HIS A 199 18.93 2.62 -5.31
CA HIS A 199 18.12 2.25 -6.47
C HIS A 199 18.59 0.93 -7.07
N ASP A 200 19.88 0.81 -7.39
CA ASP A 200 20.44 -0.38 -8.02
C ASP A 200 20.36 -1.60 -7.10
N ALA A 201 20.63 -1.43 -5.80
CA ALA A 201 20.50 -2.50 -4.83
C ALA A 201 19.06 -3.01 -4.75
N LEU A 202 18.06 -2.13 -4.74
CA LEU A 202 16.65 -2.52 -4.73
C LEU A 202 16.25 -3.21 -6.03
N LEU A 203 16.64 -2.70 -7.20
CA LEU A 203 16.36 -3.34 -8.49
C LEU A 203 17.03 -4.72 -8.63
N ALA A 204 18.17 -4.91 -7.99
CA ALA A 204 18.87 -6.19 -7.97
C ALA A 204 18.22 -7.23 -7.03
N LEU A 205 17.34 -6.80 -6.10
CA LEU A 205 16.67 -7.69 -5.17
C LEU A 205 15.49 -8.39 -5.84
N LYS A 206 15.74 -9.62 -6.31
CA LYS A 206 14.77 -10.49 -6.99
C LYS A 206 14.81 -11.89 -6.36
N LYS A 207 13.80 -12.72 -6.57
CA LYS A 207 13.74 -14.10 -6.06
C LYS A 207 14.71 -15.05 -6.78
N THR A 208 16.00 -14.76 -6.70
CA THR A 208 17.07 -15.50 -7.41
C THR A 208 17.96 -16.35 -6.50
N SER A 209 17.83 -16.17 -5.17
CA SER A 209 18.57 -16.95 -4.16
C SER A 209 17.76 -17.05 -2.88
N PRO A 210 18.01 -18.07 -2.00
CA PRO A 210 17.28 -18.25 -0.74
C PRO A 210 17.29 -16.98 0.14
N ASP A 211 18.43 -16.30 0.28
CA ASP A 211 18.54 -15.07 1.09
C ASP A 211 17.68 -13.93 0.55
N ARG A 212 17.65 -13.77 -0.78
CA ARG A 212 16.83 -12.74 -1.43
C ARG A 212 15.35 -13.07 -1.33
N ILE A 213 14.98 -14.33 -1.48
CA ILE A 213 13.60 -14.81 -1.26
C ILE A 213 13.18 -14.50 0.16
N ALA A 214 13.99 -14.88 1.16
CA ALA A 214 13.69 -14.62 2.58
C ALA A 214 13.55 -13.11 2.87
N THR A 215 14.39 -12.25 2.27
CA THR A 215 14.30 -10.79 2.40
C THR A 215 12.99 -10.24 1.85
N LEU A 216 12.60 -10.66 0.64
CA LEU A 216 11.35 -10.23 0.00
C LEU A 216 10.12 -10.71 0.76
N GLU A 217 10.09 -11.99 1.18
CA GLU A 217 8.99 -12.57 1.92
C GLU A 217 8.83 -11.98 3.33
N SER A 218 9.94 -11.60 3.97
CA SER A 218 9.89 -10.85 5.23
C SER A 218 9.29 -9.46 5.03
N PHE A 219 9.65 -8.77 3.96
CA PHE A 219 9.12 -7.45 3.63
C PHE A 219 7.64 -7.51 3.26
N ASP A 220 7.28 -8.34 2.28
CA ASP A 220 5.90 -8.62 1.83
C ASP A 220 5.87 -9.96 1.09
N LYS A 221 5.04 -10.90 1.53
CA LYS A 221 4.94 -12.25 0.94
C LYS A 221 4.58 -12.22 -0.56
N SER A 222 3.83 -11.22 -1.00
CA SER A 222 3.44 -11.03 -2.40
C SER A 222 4.52 -10.36 -3.24
N CYS A 223 5.55 -9.79 -2.62
CA CYS A 223 6.62 -9.08 -3.32
C CYS A 223 7.55 -10.06 -4.03
N ASP A 224 7.80 -9.84 -5.31
CA ASP A 224 8.73 -10.64 -6.12
C ASP A 224 9.95 -9.85 -6.60
N GLY A 225 10.00 -8.55 -6.33
CA GLY A 225 11.10 -7.65 -6.68
C GLY A 225 10.71 -6.20 -6.62
N PHE A 226 11.49 -5.37 -7.28
CA PHE A 226 11.26 -3.93 -7.38
C PHE A 226 11.44 -3.46 -8.82
N MET A 227 10.73 -2.38 -9.16
CA MET A 227 10.80 -1.71 -10.46
C MET A 227 11.00 -0.22 -10.26
N ALA A 228 11.81 0.40 -11.13
CA ALA A 228 11.95 1.85 -11.17
C ALA A 228 10.58 2.48 -11.51
N VAL A 229 10.27 3.58 -10.85
CA VAL A 229 9.04 4.34 -11.08
C VAL A 229 9.34 5.83 -11.08
N ASP A 230 8.57 6.57 -11.84
CA ASP A 230 8.61 8.03 -11.88
C ASP A 230 7.39 8.65 -11.19
N ASP A 231 7.38 9.97 -11.10
CA ASP A 231 6.29 10.72 -10.47
C ASP A 231 4.97 10.62 -11.26
N ALA A 232 5.04 10.51 -12.59
CA ALA A 232 3.87 10.43 -13.47
C ALA A 232 3.07 9.12 -13.25
N ALA A 233 3.72 8.05 -12.80
CA ALA A 233 3.04 6.81 -12.45
C ALA A 233 1.92 7.00 -11.41
N TYR A 234 1.98 8.09 -10.62
CA TYR A 234 1.01 8.40 -9.55
C TYR A 234 -0.11 9.36 -9.97
N ASP A 235 -0.18 9.79 -11.25
CA ASP A 235 -1.19 10.75 -11.73
C ASP A 235 -2.61 10.18 -11.66
N SER A 236 -2.79 8.88 -11.86
CA SER A 236 -4.09 8.23 -11.69
C SER A 236 -4.63 8.36 -10.27
N VAL A 237 -3.75 8.26 -9.26
CA VAL A 237 -4.11 8.45 -7.86
C VAL A 237 -4.39 9.93 -7.58
N ARG A 238 -3.58 10.86 -8.10
CA ARG A 238 -3.84 12.31 -7.97
C ARG A 238 -5.22 12.67 -8.46
N THR A 239 -5.59 12.20 -9.67
CA THR A 239 -6.92 12.41 -10.24
C THR A 239 -8.02 11.83 -9.37
N LEU A 240 -7.83 10.60 -8.88
CA LEU A 240 -8.84 9.91 -8.07
C LEU A 240 -9.09 10.60 -6.71
N ILE A 241 -8.04 11.14 -6.07
CA ILE A 241 -8.18 11.79 -4.76
C ILE A 241 -8.42 13.30 -4.83
N GLN A 242 -8.33 13.92 -6.01
CA GLN A 242 -8.52 15.36 -6.19
C GLN A 242 -9.79 15.93 -5.51
N PRO A 243 -10.97 15.29 -5.60
CA PRO A 243 -12.19 15.80 -4.98
C PRO A 243 -12.13 15.91 -3.46
N TYR A 244 -11.17 15.24 -2.81
CA TYR A 244 -11.01 15.17 -1.36
C TYR A 244 -9.86 16.01 -0.81
N GLN A 245 -9.05 16.58 -1.69
CA GLN A 245 -7.98 17.50 -1.33
C GLN A 245 -8.53 18.93 -1.29
N LYS A 246 -9.09 19.32 -0.13
CA LYS A 246 -9.50 20.70 0.13
C LYS A 246 -8.39 21.49 0.80
#